data_0a07c27862881d989333fc197de20599
#
_entry.id   0a07c27862881d989333fc197de20599
#
_cell.length_a   1.000
_cell.length_b   1.000
_cell.length_c   1.000
_cell.angle_alpha   90.00
_cell.angle_beta   90.00
_cell.angle_gamma   90.00
#
_symmetry.space_group_name_H-M   'P 1'
#
loop_
_entity.id
_entity.type
_entity.pdbx_description
1 polymer ?
#
loop_
_entity_poly.entity_id
_entity_poly.type
_entity_poly.pdbx_seq_one_letter_code
_entity_poly.pdbx_strand_id
1 'polypeptide(L)'
;MMHLKVGDKAPDFQIPDETGTLRTLNEYKGKKLVLYFYPKASTPGCTMQACNLRDNYDALISKGFVVLGVSADDQIKLQKFIEKQNLPFHLLSDVDKIMLNEYGVWGPKKFMGKEYDGIHRTTFIINEDGFISEIITKVKTKDHFNQIV
;
A
#
# COMPACT_ATOMS: atom_id res chain seq x y z
N MET A 1 -5.31 -16.20 6.37
CA MET A 1 -4.61 -15.19 5.61
C MET A 1 -4.48 -13.90 6.39
N MET A 2 -5.56 -13.14 6.59
CA MET A 2 -5.47 -11.96 7.46
C MET A 2 -5.32 -12.41 8.92
N HIS A 3 -4.20 -12.09 9.53
CA HIS A 3 -3.90 -12.45 10.92
C HIS A 3 -3.65 -11.21 11.79
N LEU A 4 -3.54 -10.04 11.17
CA LEU A 4 -3.35 -8.77 11.86
C LEU A 4 -4.69 -8.12 12.20
N LYS A 5 -4.72 -7.39 13.30
CA LYS A 5 -5.89 -6.66 13.76
C LYS A 5 -5.53 -5.29 14.28
N VAL A 6 -6.51 -4.42 14.40
CA VAL A 6 -6.33 -3.10 15.00
C VAL A 6 -5.79 -3.25 16.43
N GLY A 7 -4.76 -2.48 16.74
CA GLY A 7 -4.06 -2.54 18.01
C GLY A 7 -2.76 -3.35 17.96
N ASP A 8 -2.58 -4.17 16.92
CA ASP A 8 -1.34 -4.93 16.76
C ASP A 8 -0.20 -4.00 16.36
N LYS A 9 1.02 -4.36 16.79
CA LYS A 9 2.21 -3.72 16.24
C LYS A 9 2.34 -4.07 14.77
N ALA A 10 2.55 -3.07 13.92
CA ALA A 10 2.75 -3.31 12.50
C ALA A 10 4.06 -4.08 12.28
N PRO A 11 4.07 -5.12 11.42
CA PRO A 11 5.32 -5.82 11.10
C PRO A 11 6.37 -4.89 10.52
N ASP A 12 7.60 -5.01 10.97
CA ASP A 12 8.74 -4.29 10.39
C ASP A 12 8.95 -4.76 8.94
N PHE A 13 9.45 -3.85 8.12
CA PHE A 13 9.80 -4.20 6.73
C PHE A 13 11.08 -3.50 6.32
N GLN A 14 11.73 -4.07 5.31
CA GLN A 14 12.89 -3.48 4.65
C GLN A 14 12.80 -3.87 3.18
N ILE A 15 12.16 -3.02 2.39
CA ILE A 15 11.79 -3.31 1.00
C ILE A 15 12.20 -2.14 0.11
N PRO A 16 12.77 -2.41 -1.08
CA PRO A 16 13.16 -1.33 -1.99
C PRO A 16 11.96 -0.63 -2.58
N ASP A 17 12.07 0.69 -2.70
CA ASP A 17 11.09 1.48 -3.45
C ASP A 17 11.39 1.45 -4.95
N GLU A 18 10.71 2.29 -5.73
CA GLU A 18 10.86 2.36 -7.18
C GLU A 18 12.29 2.78 -7.62
N THR A 19 13.06 3.38 -6.73
CA THR A 19 14.45 3.80 -7.03
C THR A 19 15.50 2.79 -6.57
N GLY A 20 15.06 1.72 -5.90
CA GLY A 20 15.96 0.76 -5.29
C GLY A 20 16.41 1.13 -3.88
N THR A 21 15.95 2.25 -3.35
CA THR A 21 16.24 2.68 -1.97
C THR A 21 15.45 1.84 -1.00
N LEU A 22 16.11 1.22 -0.02
CA LEU A 22 15.43 0.43 1.00
C LEU A 22 14.64 1.36 1.92
N ARG A 23 13.35 1.05 2.07
CA ARG A 23 12.46 1.73 2.99
C ARG A 23 12.12 0.84 4.16
N THR A 24 12.02 1.41 5.34
CA THR A 24 11.75 0.68 6.58
C THR A 24 10.59 1.33 7.31
N LEU A 25 9.90 0.55 8.14
CA LEU A 25 8.82 1.08 8.98
C LEU A 25 9.33 2.19 9.91
N ASN A 26 10.55 2.03 10.43
CA ASN A 26 11.13 2.96 11.39
C ASN A 26 11.28 4.38 10.83
N GLU A 27 11.45 4.54 9.52
CA GLU A 27 11.56 5.87 8.89
C GLU A 27 10.29 6.70 9.09
N TYR A 28 9.16 6.05 9.30
CA TYR A 28 7.84 6.69 9.36
C TYR A 28 7.34 6.92 10.78
N LYS A 29 8.15 6.61 11.79
CA LYS A 29 7.80 6.91 13.18
C LYS A 29 7.56 8.41 13.33
N GLY A 30 6.55 8.76 14.10
CA GLY A 30 6.13 10.14 14.29
C GLY A 30 5.16 10.64 13.23
N LYS A 31 4.82 9.81 12.25
CA LYS A 31 3.85 10.11 11.20
C LYS A 31 2.80 9.02 11.11
N LYS A 32 1.61 9.38 10.63
CA LYS A 32 0.57 8.40 10.32
C LYS A 32 0.87 7.84 8.95
N LEU A 33 1.09 6.53 8.86
CA LEU A 33 1.44 5.88 7.60
C LEU A 33 0.20 5.23 6.98
N VAL A 34 -0.12 5.62 5.77
CA VAL A 34 -1.09 4.94 4.92
C VAL A 34 -0.32 3.93 4.09
N LEU A 35 -0.41 2.66 4.48
CA LEU A 35 0.28 1.57 3.80
C LEU A 35 -0.76 0.79 3.02
N TYR A 36 -0.80 1.01 1.69
CA TYR A 36 -1.82 0.37 0.89
C TYR A 36 -1.22 -0.68 -0.05
N PHE A 37 -1.83 -1.85 -0.03
CA PHE A 37 -1.45 -3.00 -0.87
C PHE A 37 -2.40 -3.06 -2.04
N TYR A 38 -1.86 -3.12 -3.25
CA TYR A 38 -2.66 -3.15 -4.47
C TYR A 38 -2.15 -4.26 -5.40
N PRO A 39 -3.05 -4.87 -6.20
CA PRO A 39 -2.69 -6.08 -6.97
C PRO A 39 -1.63 -5.87 -8.05
N LYS A 40 -1.71 -4.79 -8.84
CA LYS A 40 -0.79 -4.63 -9.96
C LYS A 40 -0.78 -3.21 -10.50
N ALA A 41 0.40 -2.65 -10.69
CA ALA A 41 0.59 -1.32 -11.26
C ALA A 41 -0.02 -1.21 -12.66
N SER A 42 -0.50 -0.03 -13.00
CA SER A 42 -1.04 0.32 -14.33
C SER A 42 -2.33 -0.41 -14.72
N THR A 43 -2.97 -1.13 -13.79
CA THR A 43 -4.32 -1.66 -14.01
C THR A 43 -5.36 -0.59 -13.67
N PRO A 44 -6.59 -0.67 -14.24
CA PRO A 44 -7.58 0.39 -14.05
C PRO A 44 -7.93 0.71 -12.59
N GLY A 45 -8.21 -0.31 -11.77
CA GLY A 45 -8.55 -0.10 -10.37
C GLY A 45 -7.40 0.46 -9.54
N CYS A 46 -6.19 -0.05 -9.77
CA CYS A 46 -5.00 0.42 -9.06
C CYS A 46 -4.62 1.85 -9.48
N THR A 47 -4.79 2.18 -10.76
CA THR A 47 -4.57 3.54 -11.25
C THR A 47 -5.56 4.52 -10.62
N MET A 48 -6.82 4.11 -10.54
CA MET A 48 -7.88 4.92 -9.94
C MET A 48 -7.61 5.21 -8.46
N GLN A 49 -7.20 4.20 -7.71
CA GLN A 49 -6.84 4.33 -6.30
C GLN A 49 -5.64 5.26 -6.12
N ALA A 50 -4.58 5.05 -6.89
CA ALA A 50 -3.37 5.87 -6.81
C ALA A 50 -3.65 7.33 -7.16
N CYS A 51 -4.46 7.58 -8.20
CA CYS A 51 -4.82 8.93 -8.61
C CYS A 51 -5.71 9.63 -7.58
N ASN A 52 -6.61 8.91 -6.93
CA ASN A 52 -7.41 9.47 -5.84
C ASN A 52 -6.52 9.93 -4.68
N LEU A 53 -5.53 9.12 -4.29
CA LEU A 53 -4.58 9.49 -3.25
C LEU A 53 -3.68 10.64 -3.69
N ARG A 54 -3.22 10.63 -4.95
CA ARG A 54 -2.43 11.73 -5.53
C ARG A 54 -3.17 13.05 -5.47
N ASP A 55 -4.41 13.07 -5.92
CA ASP A 55 -5.22 14.29 -6.01
C ASP A 55 -5.54 14.88 -4.63
N ASN A 56 -5.48 14.07 -3.59
CA ASN A 56 -5.74 14.48 -2.21
C ASN A 56 -4.49 14.44 -1.33
N TYR A 57 -3.31 14.35 -1.94
CA TYR A 57 -2.08 14.16 -1.18
C TYR A 57 -1.74 15.32 -0.26
N ASP A 58 -1.93 16.56 -0.73
CA ASP A 58 -1.68 17.74 0.10
C ASP A 58 -2.56 17.74 1.35
N ALA A 59 -3.81 17.33 1.23
CA ALA A 59 -4.71 17.21 2.37
C ALA A 59 -4.24 16.10 3.33
N LEU A 60 -3.75 14.98 2.80
CA LEU A 60 -3.20 13.90 3.63
C LEU A 60 -1.96 14.37 4.39
N ILE A 61 -1.03 15.04 3.73
CA ILE A 61 0.16 15.58 4.35
C ILE A 61 -0.20 16.58 5.45
N SER A 62 -1.15 17.47 5.20
CA SER A 62 -1.57 18.47 6.19
C SER A 62 -2.19 17.83 7.43
N LYS A 63 -2.73 16.62 7.31
CA LYS A 63 -3.30 15.85 8.43
C LYS A 63 -2.27 14.92 9.10
N GLY A 64 -1.01 14.98 8.68
CA GLY A 64 0.07 14.18 9.26
C GLY A 64 0.25 12.80 8.65
N PHE A 65 -0.39 12.51 7.52
CA PHE A 65 -0.27 11.22 6.83
C PHE A 65 0.86 11.22 5.83
N VAL A 66 1.48 10.05 5.65
CA VAL A 66 2.40 9.75 4.56
C VAL A 66 1.90 8.49 3.88
N VAL A 67 2.03 8.39 2.57
CA VAL A 67 1.51 7.26 1.79
C VAL A 67 2.64 6.42 1.23
N LEU A 68 2.52 5.10 1.38
CA LEU A 68 3.34 4.10 0.71
C LEU A 68 2.42 3.08 0.04
N GLY A 69 2.64 2.82 -1.25
CA GLY A 69 1.98 1.71 -1.94
C GLY A 69 2.90 0.50 -1.97
N VAL A 70 2.33 -0.69 -1.98
CA VAL A 70 3.09 -1.95 -2.03
C VAL A 70 2.46 -2.91 -3.03
N SER A 71 3.28 -3.48 -3.90
CA SER A 71 2.88 -4.55 -4.80
C SER A 71 4.04 -5.49 -5.06
N ALA A 72 3.81 -6.55 -5.83
CA ALA A 72 4.86 -7.48 -6.26
C ALA A 72 5.51 -7.05 -7.59
N ASP A 73 5.17 -5.88 -8.11
CA ASP A 73 5.75 -5.36 -9.34
C ASP A 73 7.23 -5.04 -9.17
N ASP A 74 8.00 -5.19 -10.25
CA ASP A 74 9.41 -4.80 -10.23
C ASP A 74 9.59 -3.27 -10.27
N GLN A 75 10.81 -2.82 -10.04
CA GLN A 75 11.12 -1.38 -9.96
C GLN A 75 10.81 -0.64 -11.26
N ILE A 76 11.05 -1.27 -12.41
CA ILE A 76 10.81 -0.65 -13.72
C ILE A 76 9.32 -0.36 -13.91
N LYS A 77 8.47 -1.31 -13.57
CA LYS A 77 7.01 -1.14 -13.66
C LYS A 77 6.52 -0.04 -12.72
N LEU A 78 7.08 0.02 -11.51
CA LEU A 78 6.72 1.05 -10.55
C LEU A 78 7.17 2.44 -10.98
N GLN A 79 8.38 2.56 -11.56
CA GLN A 79 8.87 3.82 -12.11
C GLN A 79 7.95 4.34 -13.21
N LYS A 80 7.55 3.45 -14.13
CA LYS A 80 6.63 3.81 -15.22
C LYS A 80 5.28 4.26 -14.69
N PHE A 81 4.77 3.59 -13.68
CA PHE A 81 3.49 3.92 -13.06
C PHE A 81 3.54 5.31 -12.40
N ILE A 82 4.58 5.56 -11.60
CA ILE A 82 4.78 6.85 -10.95
C ILE A 82 4.93 7.98 -11.98
N GLU A 83 5.74 7.74 -13.01
CA GLU A 83 5.99 8.74 -14.06
C GLU A 83 4.72 9.06 -14.84
N LYS A 84 4.00 8.03 -15.26
CA LYS A 84 2.77 8.19 -16.05
C LYS A 84 1.67 8.91 -15.29
N GLN A 85 1.54 8.62 -14.00
CA GLN A 85 0.45 9.17 -13.16
C GLN A 85 0.90 10.33 -12.27
N ASN A 86 2.17 10.74 -12.34
CA ASN A 86 2.72 11.81 -11.48
C ASN A 86 2.45 11.56 -10.00
N LEU A 87 2.75 10.36 -9.51
CA LEU A 87 2.50 10.00 -8.12
C LEU A 87 3.52 10.68 -7.21
N PRO A 88 3.07 11.40 -6.15
CA PRO A 88 3.96 12.12 -5.24
C PRO A 88 4.47 11.28 -4.07
N PHE A 89 4.22 9.99 -4.06
CA PHE A 89 4.62 9.07 -2.98
C PHE A 89 5.35 7.87 -3.55
N HIS A 90 6.09 7.17 -2.68
CA HIS A 90 6.87 6.00 -3.08
C HIS A 90 6.02 4.74 -3.18
N LEU A 91 6.44 3.85 -4.05
CA LEU A 91 5.85 2.53 -4.20
C LEU A 91 6.93 1.48 -3.90
N LEU A 92 6.60 0.52 -3.04
CA LEU A 92 7.51 -0.55 -2.65
C LEU A 92 7.38 -1.74 -3.60
N SER A 93 8.54 -2.30 -3.97
CA SER A 93 8.66 -3.44 -4.88
C SER A 93 8.93 -4.71 -4.08
N ASP A 94 7.88 -5.43 -3.69
CA ASP A 94 7.98 -6.65 -2.90
C ASP A 94 7.91 -7.88 -3.79
N VAL A 95 8.86 -8.01 -4.71
CA VAL A 95 8.90 -9.09 -5.71
C VAL A 95 8.92 -10.47 -5.04
N ASP A 96 9.61 -10.60 -3.91
CA ASP A 96 9.75 -11.87 -3.19
C ASP A 96 8.55 -12.14 -2.25
N LYS A 97 7.60 -11.24 -2.17
CA LYS A 97 6.35 -11.37 -1.40
C LYS A 97 6.57 -11.54 0.11
N ILE A 98 7.70 -11.05 0.62
CA ILE A 98 8.04 -11.12 2.05
C ILE A 98 7.07 -10.28 2.86
N MET A 99 6.95 -9.01 2.53
CA MET A 99 6.07 -8.07 3.21
C MET A 99 4.61 -8.42 2.99
N LEU A 100 4.25 -8.85 1.77
CA LEU A 100 2.88 -9.25 1.44
C LEU A 100 2.41 -10.39 2.33
N ASN A 101 3.28 -11.36 2.61
CA ASN A 101 2.95 -12.48 3.49
C ASN A 101 2.92 -12.05 4.96
N GLU A 102 3.84 -11.21 5.39
CA GLU A 102 3.87 -10.72 6.78
C GLU A 102 2.63 -9.92 7.13
N TYR A 103 2.12 -9.13 6.18
CA TYR A 103 0.88 -8.36 6.38
C TYR A 103 -0.38 -9.17 6.07
N GLY A 104 -0.24 -10.42 5.64
CA GLY A 104 -1.38 -11.30 5.43
C GLY A 104 -2.27 -10.94 4.24
N VAL A 105 -1.70 -10.27 3.23
CA VAL A 105 -2.48 -9.81 2.06
C VAL A 105 -2.23 -10.64 0.80
N TRP A 106 -1.29 -11.58 0.85
CA TRP A 106 -1.01 -12.50 -0.25
C TRP A 106 -1.73 -13.83 0.00
N GLY A 107 -2.51 -14.28 -0.95
CA GLY A 107 -3.20 -15.56 -0.82
C GLY A 107 -4.14 -15.86 -1.97
N PRO A 108 -4.94 -16.92 -1.83
CA PRO A 108 -5.82 -17.39 -2.90
C PRO A 108 -6.86 -16.34 -3.30
N LYS A 109 -7.01 -16.17 -4.61
CA LYS A 109 -8.06 -15.34 -5.21
C LYS A 109 -8.77 -16.16 -6.28
N LYS A 110 -10.02 -15.81 -6.54
CA LYS A 110 -10.84 -16.47 -7.55
C LYS A 110 -11.34 -15.44 -8.56
N PHE A 111 -11.12 -15.71 -9.82
CA PHE A 111 -11.58 -14.84 -10.90
C PHE A 111 -12.00 -15.68 -12.11
N MET A 112 -13.25 -15.52 -12.53
CA MET A 112 -13.82 -16.25 -13.68
C MET A 112 -13.62 -17.77 -13.61
N GLY A 113 -13.82 -18.35 -12.41
CA GLY A 113 -13.68 -19.79 -12.19
C GLY A 113 -12.26 -20.30 -12.01
N LYS A 114 -11.26 -19.43 -12.14
CA LYS A 114 -9.85 -19.78 -11.92
C LYS A 114 -9.38 -19.34 -10.55
N GLU A 115 -8.64 -20.21 -9.86
CA GLU A 115 -7.97 -19.89 -8.61
C GLU A 115 -6.51 -19.56 -8.87
N TYR A 116 -6.01 -18.52 -8.21
CA TYR A 116 -4.60 -18.13 -8.27
C TYR A 116 -4.24 -17.37 -7.00
N ASP A 117 -2.95 -17.30 -6.71
CA ASP A 117 -2.48 -16.51 -5.58
C ASP A 117 -2.23 -15.08 -6.03
N GLY A 118 -2.63 -14.13 -5.22
CA GLY A 118 -2.48 -12.72 -5.53
C GLY A 118 -2.63 -11.83 -4.30
N ILE A 119 -2.53 -10.53 -4.52
CA ILE A 119 -2.66 -9.52 -3.48
C ILE A 119 -4.13 -9.18 -3.27
N HIS A 120 -4.57 -9.28 -2.02
CA HIS A 120 -5.89 -8.78 -1.61
C HIS A 120 -5.75 -7.29 -1.29
N ARG A 121 -6.46 -6.46 -2.02
CA ARG A 121 -6.40 -4.99 -1.85
C ARG A 121 -6.77 -4.63 -0.42
N THR A 122 -5.81 -4.11 0.33
CA THR A 122 -5.96 -3.82 1.75
C THR A 122 -5.15 -2.59 2.10
N THR A 123 -5.67 -1.72 2.95
CA THR A 123 -4.94 -0.56 3.45
C THR A 123 -4.84 -0.64 4.96
N PHE A 124 -3.64 -0.46 5.47
CA PHE A 124 -3.36 -0.35 6.90
C PHE A 124 -3.03 1.10 7.22
N ILE A 125 -3.67 1.63 8.26
CA ILE A 125 -3.28 2.92 8.83
C ILE A 125 -2.45 2.61 10.06
N ILE A 126 -1.20 3.06 10.06
CA ILE A 126 -0.26 2.83 11.14
C ILE A 126 -0.02 4.16 11.84
N ASN A 127 -0.18 4.18 13.16
CA ASN A 127 -0.03 5.42 13.94
C ASN A 127 1.44 5.80 14.15
N GLU A 128 1.66 6.93 14.80
CA GLU A 128 3.00 7.49 15.01
C GLU A 128 3.92 6.59 15.83
N ASP A 129 3.35 5.67 16.62
CA ASP A 129 4.09 4.73 17.46
C ASP A 129 4.34 3.38 16.77
N GLY A 130 3.83 3.19 15.55
CA GLY A 130 4.03 1.96 14.79
C GLY A 130 2.98 0.89 15.01
N PHE A 131 1.82 1.24 15.56
CA PHE A 131 0.71 0.32 15.78
C PHE A 131 -0.39 0.52 14.75
N ILE A 132 -1.06 -0.56 14.39
CA ILE A 132 -2.17 -0.53 13.42
C ILE A 132 -3.37 0.14 14.06
N SER A 133 -3.79 1.28 13.53
CA SER A 133 -4.97 2.00 14.01
C SER A 133 -6.23 1.69 13.21
N GLU A 134 -6.09 1.24 11.95
CA GLU A 134 -7.21 0.89 11.10
C GLU A 134 -6.78 -0.10 10.01
N ILE A 135 -7.69 -0.98 9.62
CA ILE A 135 -7.49 -1.90 8.49
C ILE A 135 -8.71 -1.76 7.57
N ILE A 136 -8.46 -1.36 6.32
CA ILE A 136 -9.50 -1.19 5.32
C ILE A 136 -9.40 -2.33 4.31
N THR A 137 -10.37 -3.26 4.34
CA THR A 137 -10.40 -4.41 3.44
C THR A 137 -11.35 -4.22 2.26
N LYS A 138 -12.35 -3.35 2.40
CA LYS A 138 -13.29 -3.01 1.33
C LYS A 138 -12.93 -1.66 0.77
N VAL A 139 -11.85 -1.64 -0.02
CA VAL A 139 -11.31 -0.41 -0.57
C VAL A 139 -12.20 0.11 -1.71
N LYS A 140 -12.58 1.37 -1.61
CA LYS A 140 -13.27 2.10 -2.68
C LYS A 140 -12.21 2.86 -3.47
N THR A 141 -11.84 2.32 -4.62
CA THR A 141 -10.72 2.88 -5.39
C THR A 141 -10.95 4.31 -5.86
N LYS A 142 -12.18 4.70 -6.09
CA LYS A 142 -12.54 6.06 -6.51
C LYS A 142 -12.62 7.07 -5.37
N ASP A 143 -12.66 6.60 -4.13
CA ASP A 143 -12.93 7.44 -2.95
C ASP A 143 -12.11 7.03 -1.73
N HIS A 144 -10.91 6.51 -1.98
CA HIS A 144 -10.09 5.95 -0.91
C HIS A 144 -9.63 7.01 0.11
N PHE A 145 -9.38 8.22 -0.35
CA PHE A 145 -9.04 9.33 0.55
C PHE A 145 -10.07 9.49 1.67
N ASN A 146 -11.36 9.46 1.34
CA ASN A 146 -12.42 9.63 2.35
C ASN A 146 -12.53 8.43 3.31
N GLN A 147 -12.04 7.27 2.92
CA GLN A 147 -11.95 6.11 3.81
C GLN A 147 -10.84 6.27 4.85
N ILE A 148 -9.80 7.02 4.52
CA ILE A 148 -8.61 7.22 5.35
C ILE A 148 -8.82 8.32 6.38
N VAL A 149 -9.44 9.41 6.00
CA VAL A 149 -9.62 10.59 6.86
C VAL A 149 -10.91 10.60 7.68
#